data_06b062defa8bd57690e7847023c36e4e
#
_entry.id   06b062defa8bd57690e7847023c36e4e
#
_cell.length_a   1.000
_cell.length_b   1.000
_cell.length_c   1.000
_cell.angle_alpha   90.00
_cell.angle_beta   90.00
_cell.angle_gamma   90.00
#
_symmetry.space_group_name_H-M   'P 1'
#
loop_
_entity.id
_entity.type
_entity.pdbx_description
1 polymer ?
#
loop_
_entity_poly.entity_id
_entity_poly.type
_entity_poly.pdbx_seq_one_letter_code
_entity_poly.pdbx_strand_id
1 'polypeptide(L)'
;PEHNAYPYNYMLGSESQREDAVSYLKLCLDMAAKMGAQFMLTSPANGGYLATYEQLWSRLEKTIRELGDYAAKVGVKLTVEALTPYESNFFTRANDLAELFRRIDNPYLVGMCDVVPPFVQHESIMAYFDKLGKKMDHMHIIDGDQGTDSHIMPGEGAMPLQEMFYELKRIG
;
A
#
# COMPACT_ATOMS: atom_id res chain seq x y z
N PRO A 1 -6.72 -0.34 10.95
CA PRO A 1 -8.00 -0.94 11.38
C PRO A 1 -9.18 -0.50 10.51
N GLU A 2 -9.26 0.76 10.09
CA GLU A 2 -10.41 1.30 9.36
C GLU A 2 -10.49 0.83 7.92
N HIS A 3 -9.36 0.59 7.26
CA HIS A 3 -9.33 0.07 5.88
C HIS A 3 -9.93 -1.34 5.73
N ASN A 4 -10.10 -2.09 6.81
CA ASN A 4 -10.80 -3.38 6.80
C ASN A 4 -12.33 -3.24 6.93
N ALA A 5 -12.86 -2.05 7.14
CA ALA A 5 -14.29 -1.80 7.32
C ALA A 5 -14.93 -1.16 6.07
N TYR A 6 -16.24 -1.37 5.91
CA TYR A 6 -17.04 -0.62 4.93
C TYR A 6 -17.16 0.86 5.36
N PRO A 7 -17.08 1.83 4.45
CA PRO A 7 -16.94 1.72 3.00
C PRO A 7 -15.48 1.69 2.49
N TYR A 8 -14.48 1.58 3.35
CA TYR A 8 -13.07 1.74 2.97
C TYR A 8 -12.48 0.50 2.29
N ASN A 9 -12.93 -0.69 2.69
CA ASN A 9 -12.44 -1.95 2.15
C ASN A 9 -13.10 -2.26 0.79
N TYR A 10 -12.37 -2.00 -0.29
CA TYR A 10 -12.80 -2.35 -1.64
C TYR A 10 -12.53 -3.81 -2.03
N MET A 11 -11.91 -4.60 -1.13
CA MET A 11 -11.58 -6.01 -1.40
C MET A 11 -12.69 -6.97 -0.97
N LEU A 12 -13.57 -6.56 -0.05
CA LEU A 12 -14.68 -7.36 0.47
C LEU A 12 -16.03 -6.99 -0.14
N GLY A 13 -17.00 -7.90 0.02
CA GLY A 13 -18.39 -7.65 -0.30
C GLY A 13 -18.75 -7.74 -1.77
N SER A 14 -19.94 -7.24 -2.08
CA SER A 14 -20.50 -7.22 -3.43
C SER A 14 -19.79 -6.23 -4.35
N GLU A 15 -20.10 -6.28 -5.64
CA GLU A 15 -19.62 -5.28 -6.61
C GLU A 15 -20.12 -3.87 -6.26
N SER A 16 -21.37 -3.74 -5.81
CA SER A 16 -21.90 -2.45 -5.36
C SER A 16 -21.12 -1.85 -4.20
N GLN A 17 -20.70 -2.68 -3.23
CA GLN A 17 -19.87 -2.22 -2.12
C GLN A 17 -18.45 -1.79 -2.58
N ARG A 18 -17.90 -2.47 -3.59
CA ARG A 18 -16.66 -2.00 -4.23
C ARG A 18 -16.82 -0.65 -4.89
N GLU A 19 -17.92 -0.45 -5.61
CA GLU A 19 -18.25 0.82 -6.29
C GLU A 19 -18.45 1.96 -5.29
N ASP A 20 -19.08 1.69 -4.14
CA ASP A 20 -19.20 2.64 -3.04
C ASP A 20 -17.84 3.04 -2.48
N ALA A 21 -16.96 2.05 -2.23
CA ALA A 21 -15.60 2.30 -1.76
C ALA A 21 -14.77 3.12 -2.76
N VAL A 22 -14.85 2.79 -4.05
CA VAL A 22 -14.19 3.55 -5.12
C VAL A 22 -14.72 4.99 -5.19
N SER A 23 -16.03 5.18 -5.08
CA SER A 23 -16.64 6.50 -5.08
C SER A 23 -16.16 7.34 -3.90
N TYR A 24 -16.08 6.74 -2.73
CA TYR A 24 -15.53 7.37 -1.53
C TYR A 24 -14.05 7.76 -1.71
N LEU A 25 -13.22 6.85 -2.23
CA LEU A 25 -11.79 7.13 -2.46
C LEU A 25 -11.57 8.20 -3.53
N LYS A 26 -12.44 8.31 -4.54
CA LYS A 26 -12.41 9.43 -5.48
C LYS A 26 -12.70 10.77 -4.80
N LEU A 27 -13.65 10.83 -3.85
CA LEU A 27 -13.85 12.02 -3.03
C LEU A 27 -12.61 12.37 -2.19
N CYS A 28 -11.93 11.36 -1.65
CA CYS A 28 -10.67 11.58 -0.93
C CYS A 28 -9.57 12.15 -1.85
N LEU A 29 -9.47 11.67 -3.09
CA LEU A 29 -8.54 12.21 -4.11
C LEU A 29 -8.89 13.68 -4.46
N ASP A 30 -10.17 14.02 -4.60
CA ASP A 30 -10.60 15.40 -4.81
C ASP A 30 -10.22 16.31 -3.64
N MET A 31 -10.37 15.82 -2.41
CA MET A 31 -9.98 16.55 -1.21
C MET A 31 -8.46 16.71 -1.13
N ALA A 32 -7.69 15.65 -1.41
CA ALA A 32 -6.23 15.70 -1.49
C ALA A 32 -5.77 16.78 -2.50
N ALA A 33 -6.36 16.80 -3.69
CA ALA A 33 -6.06 17.80 -4.70
C ALA A 33 -6.37 19.23 -4.22
N LYS A 34 -7.53 19.46 -3.59
CA LYS A 34 -7.91 20.77 -3.02
C LYS A 34 -6.98 21.23 -1.90
N MET A 35 -6.43 20.31 -1.13
CA MET A 35 -5.47 20.58 -0.07
C MET A 35 -4.03 20.77 -0.59
N GLY A 36 -3.78 20.54 -1.87
CA GLY A 36 -2.45 20.59 -2.47
C GLY A 36 -1.56 19.40 -2.09
N ALA A 37 -2.16 18.27 -1.69
CA ALA A 37 -1.40 17.04 -1.40
C ALA A 37 -0.83 16.46 -2.71
N GLN A 38 0.41 15.98 -2.64
CA GLN A 38 1.08 15.40 -3.80
C GLN A 38 0.65 13.95 -4.04
N PHE A 39 0.26 13.24 -2.99
CA PHE A 39 -0.19 11.86 -3.06
C PHE A 39 -1.30 11.56 -2.04
N MET A 40 -2.02 10.47 -2.29
CA MET A 40 -2.99 9.87 -1.38
C MET A 40 -2.65 8.39 -1.21
N LEU A 41 -2.57 7.95 0.04
CA LEU A 41 -2.33 6.55 0.39
C LEU A 41 -3.60 5.72 0.24
N THR A 42 -3.46 4.49 -0.27
CA THR A 42 -4.45 3.42 -0.21
C THR A 42 -3.76 2.08 -0.02
N SER A 43 -4.46 1.15 0.59
CA SER A 43 -3.95 -0.21 0.79
C SER A 43 -5.03 -1.25 0.48
N PRO A 44 -4.67 -2.37 -0.20
CA PRO A 44 -5.55 -3.51 -0.35
C PRO A 44 -5.68 -4.24 0.98
N ALA A 45 -6.78 -4.01 1.65
CA ALA A 45 -7.10 -4.62 2.93
C ALA A 45 -7.38 -6.12 2.82
N ASN A 46 -7.88 -6.74 3.87
CA ASN A 46 -8.23 -8.17 3.89
C ASN A 46 -9.31 -8.49 2.84
N GLY A 47 -9.04 -9.45 1.98
CA GLY A 47 -9.93 -9.90 0.90
C GLY A 47 -10.95 -10.97 1.34
N GLY A 48 -10.96 -11.35 2.62
CA GLY A 48 -11.80 -12.43 3.15
C GLY A 48 -11.26 -13.82 2.78
N TYR A 49 -12.04 -14.84 3.10
CA TYR A 49 -11.62 -16.25 2.97
C TYR A 49 -12.42 -17.03 1.93
N LEU A 50 -13.38 -16.38 1.26
CA LEU A 50 -14.26 -17.04 0.28
C LEU A 50 -13.80 -16.84 -1.17
N ALA A 51 -13.00 -15.82 -1.45
CA ALA A 51 -12.49 -15.55 -2.78
C ALA A 51 -11.19 -16.32 -3.04
N THR A 52 -11.00 -16.75 -4.30
CA THR A 52 -9.71 -17.29 -4.73
C THR A 52 -8.68 -16.18 -4.90
N TYR A 53 -7.39 -16.55 -4.92
CA TYR A 53 -6.30 -15.61 -5.14
C TYR A 53 -6.47 -14.83 -6.46
N GLU A 54 -6.88 -15.50 -7.53
CA GLU A 54 -7.15 -14.89 -8.84
C GLU A 54 -8.32 -13.89 -8.79
N GLN A 55 -9.36 -14.20 -8.03
CA GLN A 55 -10.49 -13.30 -7.83
C GLN A 55 -10.08 -12.04 -7.06
N LEU A 56 -9.23 -12.19 -6.03
CA LEU A 56 -8.69 -11.05 -5.28
C LEU A 56 -7.85 -10.16 -6.19
N TRP A 57 -6.96 -10.74 -6.99
CA TRP A 57 -6.15 -9.98 -7.95
C TRP A 57 -6.99 -9.28 -9.01
N SER A 58 -7.97 -9.95 -9.58
CA SER A 58 -8.86 -9.35 -10.59
C SER A 58 -9.62 -8.14 -10.01
N ARG A 59 -10.12 -8.28 -8.77
CA ARG A 59 -10.82 -7.21 -8.07
C ARG A 59 -9.89 -6.04 -7.73
N LEU A 60 -8.68 -6.34 -7.23
CA LEU A 60 -7.66 -5.33 -6.95
C LEU A 60 -7.28 -4.56 -8.21
N GLU A 61 -6.93 -5.27 -9.28
CA GLU A 61 -6.52 -4.66 -10.56
C GLU A 61 -7.60 -3.74 -11.11
N LYS A 62 -8.85 -4.19 -11.13
CA LYS A 62 -10.00 -3.38 -11.55
C LYS A 62 -10.10 -2.09 -10.73
N THR A 63 -10.02 -2.21 -9.40
CA THR A 63 -10.15 -1.08 -8.47
C THR A 63 -9.01 -0.07 -8.61
N ILE A 64 -7.77 -0.56 -8.58
CA ILE A 64 -6.59 0.32 -8.64
C ILE A 64 -6.44 0.98 -10.01
N ARG A 65 -6.83 0.30 -11.09
CA ARG A 65 -6.86 0.92 -12.42
C ARG A 65 -7.84 2.09 -12.46
N GLU A 66 -9.05 1.90 -11.95
CA GLU A 66 -10.07 2.95 -11.89
C GLU A 66 -9.66 4.14 -11.00
N LEU A 67 -9.06 3.87 -9.85
CA LEU A 67 -8.56 4.91 -8.95
C LEU A 67 -7.31 5.61 -9.50
N GLY A 68 -6.40 4.88 -10.13
CA GLY A 68 -5.20 5.43 -10.76
C GLY A 68 -5.53 6.38 -11.92
N ASP A 69 -6.52 6.03 -12.74
CA ASP A 69 -6.99 6.91 -13.82
C ASP A 69 -7.64 8.19 -13.26
N TYR A 70 -8.36 8.06 -12.14
CA TYR A 70 -8.93 9.23 -11.47
C TYR A 70 -7.84 10.09 -10.80
N ALA A 71 -6.86 9.46 -10.18
CA ALA A 71 -5.69 10.13 -9.59
C ALA A 71 -4.94 10.97 -10.64
N ALA A 72 -4.71 10.40 -11.83
CA ALA A 72 -4.13 11.12 -12.97
C ALA A 72 -4.99 12.34 -13.39
N LYS A 73 -6.31 12.20 -13.38
CA LYS A 73 -7.24 13.28 -13.73
C LYS A 73 -7.17 14.47 -12.77
N VAL A 74 -6.98 14.20 -11.46
CA VAL A 74 -6.94 15.25 -10.43
C VAL A 74 -5.51 15.70 -10.09
N GLY A 75 -4.49 15.07 -10.66
CA GLY A 75 -3.09 15.43 -10.48
C GLY A 75 -2.48 15.00 -9.13
N VAL A 76 -3.07 14.01 -8.46
CA VAL A 76 -2.59 13.45 -7.19
C VAL A 76 -2.11 12.03 -7.41
N LYS A 77 -0.91 11.68 -6.97
CA LYS A 77 -0.43 10.28 -7.06
C LYS A 77 -1.23 9.38 -6.12
N LEU A 78 -1.61 8.21 -6.59
CA LEU A 78 -2.16 7.14 -5.77
C LEU A 78 -1.01 6.24 -5.29
N THR A 79 -0.70 6.32 -4.01
CA THR A 79 0.37 5.55 -3.37
C THR A 79 -0.22 4.28 -2.77
N VAL A 80 0.26 3.12 -3.22
CA VAL A 80 -0.23 1.82 -2.74
C VAL A 80 0.76 1.23 -1.74
N GLU A 81 0.23 0.75 -0.63
CA GLU A 81 0.96 0.13 0.46
C GLU A 81 0.68 -1.37 0.54
N ALA A 82 1.75 -2.16 0.71
CA ALA A 82 1.63 -3.55 1.15
C ALA A 82 1.55 -3.59 2.68
N LEU A 83 0.58 -4.34 3.20
CA LEU A 83 0.24 -4.38 4.62
C LEU A 83 0.91 -5.57 5.34
N THR A 84 0.83 -5.58 6.67
CA THR A 84 1.22 -6.75 7.46
C THR A 84 0.26 -7.93 7.22
N PRO A 85 0.68 -9.18 7.49
CA PRO A 85 -0.22 -10.35 7.45
C PRO A 85 -1.37 -10.29 8.47
N TYR A 86 -1.31 -9.37 9.43
CA TYR A 86 -2.40 -9.12 10.38
C TYR A 86 -3.54 -8.31 9.76
N GLU A 87 -3.25 -7.54 8.71
CA GLU A 87 -4.19 -6.61 8.09
C GLU A 87 -4.68 -7.10 6.72
N SER A 88 -3.81 -7.76 5.95
CA SER A 88 -4.13 -8.29 4.63
C SER A 88 -3.74 -9.75 4.52
N ASN A 89 -4.59 -10.54 3.87
CA ASN A 89 -4.34 -11.96 3.66
C ASN A 89 -3.78 -12.29 2.26
N PHE A 90 -3.43 -11.28 1.44
CA PHE A 90 -2.95 -11.55 0.09
C PHE A 90 -1.97 -10.50 -0.48
N PHE A 91 -1.93 -9.27 0.04
CA PHE A 91 -1.11 -8.17 -0.49
C PHE A 91 -0.19 -7.63 0.61
N THR A 92 0.96 -8.28 0.81
CA THR A 92 1.77 -8.08 2.01
C THR A 92 3.26 -7.90 1.76
N ARG A 93 3.73 -7.98 0.50
CA ARG A 93 5.16 -7.99 0.16
C ARG A 93 5.50 -7.06 -1.00
N ALA A 94 6.78 -6.71 -1.11
CA ALA A 94 7.30 -5.95 -2.26
C ALA A 94 6.98 -6.62 -3.61
N ASN A 95 6.92 -7.96 -3.67
CA ASN A 95 6.52 -8.69 -4.87
C ASN A 95 5.09 -8.38 -5.30
N ASP A 96 4.17 -8.18 -4.37
CA ASP A 96 2.78 -7.90 -4.68
C ASP A 96 2.64 -6.50 -5.30
N LEU A 97 3.37 -5.52 -4.77
CA LEU A 97 3.47 -4.18 -5.38
C LEU A 97 4.08 -4.23 -6.78
N ALA A 98 5.19 -4.95 -6.94
CA ALA A 98 5.84 -5.09 -8.24
C ALA A 98 4.93 -5.74 -9.28
N GLU A 99 4.18 -6.78 -8.90
CA GLU A 99 3.20 -7.44 -9.77
C GLU A 99 2.03 -6.51 -10.10
N LEU A 100 1.55 -5.70 -9.16
CA LEU A 100 0.51 -4.70 -9.42
C LEU A 100 0.97 -3.69 -10.47
N PHE A 101 2.19 -3.15 -10.35
CA PHE A 101 2.73 -2.18 -11.31
C PHE A 101 3.07 -2.79 -12.66
N ARG A 102 3.39 -4.08 -12.71
CA ARG A 102 3.55 -4.82 -13.97
C ARG A 102 2.21 -4.95 -14.73
N ARG A 103 1.11 -5.09 -14.00
CA ARG A 103 -0.26 -5.20 -14.57
C ARG A 103 -0.84 -3.85 -14.96
N ILE A 104 -0.50 -2.78 -14.23
CA ILE A 104 -1.08 -1.45 -14.42
C ILE A 104 0.03 -0.45 -14.70
N ASP A 105 0.17 -0.07 -15.97
CA ASP A 105 1.08 1.00 -16.38
C ASP A 105 0.37 2.35 -16.28
N ASN A 106 0.55 3.02 -15.13
CA ASN A 106 0.00 4.35 -14.88
C ASN A 106 1.04 5.19 -14.12
N PRO A 107 1.44 6.36 -14.64
CA PRO A 107 2.47 7.19 -14.01
C PRO A 107 2.05 7.80 -12.65
N TYR A 108 0.75 7.90 -12.40
CA TYR A 108 0.19 8.38 -11.13
C TYR A 108 0.02 7.26 -10.09
N LEU A 109 0.30 6.01 -10.46
CA LEU A 109 0.31 4.88 -9.55
C LEU A 109 1.74 4.61 -9.08
N VAL A 110 1.98 4.76 -7.79
CA VAL A 110 3.28 4.57 -7.13
C VAL A 110 3.14 3.69 -5.89
N GLY A 111 4.24 3.21 -5.37
CA GLY A 111 4.28 2.36 -4.18
C GLY A 111 5.01 3.02 -3.03
N MET A 112 4.80 2.45 -1.87
CA MET A 112 5.53 2.81 -0.68
C MET A 112 5.98 1.58 0.10
N CYS A 113 6.88 1.81 1.05
CA CYS A 113 7.26 0.87 2.07
C CYS A 113 6.94 1.46 3.45
N ASP A 114 5.97 0.91 4.15
CA ASP A 114 6.02 0.93 5.60
C ASP A 114 7.05 -0.12 6.05
N VAL A 115 7.90 0.22 7.01
CA VAL A 115 9.00 -0.66 7.43
C VAL A 115 8.54 -1.83 8.30
N VAL A 116 7.34 -1.77 8.89
CA VAL A 116 6.79 -2.82 9.75
C VAL A 116 6.41 -4.10 8.97
N PRO A 117 5.65 -4.05 7.85
CA PRO A 117 5.36 -5.26 7.06
C PRO A 117 6.58 -6.11 6.68
N PRO A 118 7.64 -5.57 6.07
CA PRO A 118 8.83 -6.36 5.77
C PRO A 118 9.54 -6.84 7.04
N PHE A 119 9.61 -6.04 8.10
CA PHE A 119 10.25 -6.43 9.35
C PHE A 119 9.60 -7.63 10.01
N VAL A 120 8.27 -7.62 10.13
CA VAL A 120 7.48 -8.75 10.66
C VAL A 120 7.63 -10.01 9.80
N GLN A 121 7.78 -9.86 8.49
CA GLN A 121 7.87 -10.98 7.55
C GLN A 121 9.30 -11.42 7.23
N HIS A 122 10.31 -10.86 7.88
CA HIS A 122 11.72 -11.08 7.58
C HIS A 122 12.07 -10.81 6.09
N GLU A 123 11.38 -9.86 5.46
CA GLU A 123 11.68 -9.38 4.12
C GLU A 123 12.66 -8.19 4.21
N SER A 124 13.60 -8.11 3.29
CA SER A 124 14.50 -6.95 3.23
C SER A 124 13.75 -5.70 2.78
N ILE A 125 13.90 -4.59 3.50
CA ILE A 125 13.38 -3.27 3.09
C ILE A 125 13.96 -2.87 1.72
N MET A 126 15.21 -3.23 1.45
CA MET A 126 15.85 -2.96 0.16
C MET A 126 15.16 -3.66 -1.02
N ALA A 127 14.42 -4.75 -0.78
CA ALA A 127 13.65 -5.42 -1.81
C ALA A 127 12.56 -4.50 -2.43
N TYR A 128 12.03 -3.56 -1.66
CA TYR A 128 11.08 -2.57 -2.19
C TYR A 128 11.76 -1.66 -3.20
N PHE A 129 12.95 -1.16 -2.91
CA PHE A 129 13.72 -0.30 -3.83
C PHE A 129 14.14 -1.05 -5.09
N ASP A 130 14.68 -2.26 -4.93
CA ASP A 130 15.14 -3.09 -6.04
C ASP A 130 13.99 -3.46 -7.02
N LYS A 131 12.83 -3.80 -6.47
CA LYS A 131 11.69 -4.28 -7.27
C LYS A 131 10.83 -3.16 -7.84
N LEU A 132 10.65 -2.08 -7.10
CA LEU A 132 9.79 -0.98 -7.51
C LEU A 132 10.54 0.10 -8.29
N GLY A 133 11.85 0.25 -8.07
CA GLY A 133 12.67 1.26 -8.73
C GLY A 133 12.05 2.64 -8.63
N LYS A 134 11.80 3.30 -9.76
CA LYS A 134 11.19 4.64 -9.82
C LYS A 134 9.74 4.71 -9.34
N LYS A 135 9.09 3.57 -9.11
CA LYS A 135 7.74 3.51 -8.52
C LYS A 135 7.77 3.52 -6.98
N MET A 136 8.94 3.35 -6.36
CA MET A 136 9.13 3.55 -4.92
C MET A 136 9.18 5.05 -4.64
N ASP A 137 8.12 5.62 -4.06
CA ASP A 137 7.93 7.07 -3.98
C ASP A 137 7.77 7.58 -2.53
N HIS A 138 7.46 6.71 -1.58
CA HIS A 138 7.19 7.10 -0.19
C HIS A 138 7.60 6.01 0.81
N MET A 139 7.90 6.41 2.04
CA MET A 139 8.16 5.51 3.17
C MET A 139 7.45 5.98 4.43
N HIS A 140 6.97 5.01 5.22
CA HIS A 140 6.72 5.20 6.63
C HIS A 140 7.88 4.60 7.43
N ILE A 141 8.48 5.41 8.29
CA ILE A 141 9.59 4.99 9.15
C ILE A 141 9.15 5.10 10.60
N ILE A 142 9.08 3.94 11.23
CA ILE A 142 8.65 3.74 12.62
C ILE A 142 9.51 2.61 13.20
N ASP A 143 9.31 2.22 14.43
CA ASP A 143 9.92 1.03 15.03
C ASP A 143 8.87 -0.05 15.30
N GLY A 144 9.31 -1.28 15.57
CA GLY A 144 8.44 -2.42 15.79
C GLY A 144 9.11 -3.51 16.62
N ASP A 145 8.32 -4.46 17.09
CA ASP A 145 8.77 -5.58 17.94
C ASP A 145 9.07 -6.87 17.16
N GLN A 146 8.91 -6.85 15.83
CA GLN A 146 9.06 -7.99 14.92
C GLN A 146 8.03 -9.12 15.12
N GLY A 147 7.26 -9.11 16.18
CA GLY A 147 6.30 -10.18 16.50
C GLY A 147 4.85 -9.80 16.27
N THR A 148 4.56 -8.52 16.20
CA THR A 148 3.21 -7.98 16.04
C THR A 148 3.16 -6.87 15.00
N ASP A 149 1.97 -6.34 14.75
CA ASP A 149 1.74 -5.14 13.94
C ASP A 149 1.92 -3.87 14.81
N SER A 150 2.98 -3.83 15.61
CA SER A 150 3.26 -2.71 16.49
C SER A 150 3.95 -1.58 15.74
N HIS A 151 3.45 -0.36 15.96
CA HIS A 151 4.04 0.87 15.47
C HIS A 151 4.44 1.70 16.69
N ILE A 152 5.71 1.63 17.08
CA ILE A 152 6.25 2.27 18.28
C ILE A 152 7.29 3.32 17.92
N MET A 153 7.64 4.17 18.87
CA MET A 153 8.58 5.25 18.61
C MET A 153 9.95 4.71 18.17
N PRO A 154 10.60 5.34 17.18
CA PRO A 154 11.93 4.96 16.74
C PRO A 154 12.93 4.91 17.91
N GLY A 155 13.58 3.77 18.08
CA GLY A 155 14.52 3.48 19.16
C GLY A 155 13.91 2.78 20.39
N GLU A 156 12.60 2.55 20.42
CA GLU A 156 11.90 1.81 21.49
C GLU A 156 11.59 0.35 21.09
N GLY A 157 11.84 -0.02 19.83
CA GLY A 157 11.59 -1.35 19.29
C GLY A 157 12.87 -2.18 19.07
N ALA A 158 12.74 -3.14 18.16
CA ALA A 158 13.81 -4.07 17.80
C ALA A 158 14.31 -3.89 16.35
N MET A 159 13.79 -2.89 15.63
CA MET A 159 14.17 -2.66 14.24
C MET A 159 15.61 -2.13 14.14
N PRO A 160 16.46 -2.67 13.24
CA PRO A 160 17.84 -2.21 13.05
C PRO A 160 17.86 -0.86 12.28
N LEU A 161 17.37 0.20 12.93
CA LEU A 161 17.19 1.51 12.30
C LEU A 161 18.50 2.13 11.79
N GLN A 162 19.63 1.92 12.48
CA GLN A 162 20.92 2.47 12.06
C GLN A 162 21.37 1.84 10.74
N GLU A 163 21.29 0.52 10.64
CA GLU A 163 21.62 -0.26 9.44
C GLU A 163 20.69 0.12 8.29
N MET A 164 19.41 0.26 8.57
CA MET A 164 18.41 0.70 7.60
C MET A 164 18.75 2.09 7.04
N PHE A 165 19.03 3.08 7.89
CA PHE A 165 19.40 4.42 7.45
C PHE A 165 20.74 4.44 6.70
N TYR A 166 21.67 3.59 7.07
CA TYR A 166 22.91 3.44 6.32
C TYR A 166 22.66 2.95 4.89
N GLU A 167 21.83 1.91 4.73
CA GLU A 167 21.48 1.39 3.40
C GLU A 167 20.67 2.40 2.59
N LEU A 168 19.69 3.09 3.18
CA LEU A 168 18.92 4.15 2.52
C LEU A 168 19.85 5.25 2.00
N LYS A 169 20.82 5.68 2.80
CA LYS A 169 21.81 6.68 2.38
C LYS A 169 22.70 6.19 1.23
N ARG A 170 23.00 4.88 1.20
CA ARG A 170 23.86 4.27 0.17
C ARG A 170 23.19 4.23 -1.20
N ILE A 171 21.86 4.05 -1.23
CA ILE A 171 21.10 3.99 -2.49
C ILE A 171 20.69 5.37 -3.02
N GLY A 172 20.77 6.45 -2.22
CA GLY A 172 20.40 7.83 -2.61
C GLY A 172 18.96 8.15 -2.27
#